data_879064f952579d752ecabdba1dd33546
#
_entry.id   879064f952579d752ecabdba1dd33546
#
_cell.length_a   1.000
_cell.length_b   1.000
_cell.length_c   1.000
_cell.angle_alpha   90.00
_cell.angle_beta   90.00
_cell.angle_gamma   90.00
#
_symmetry.space_group_name_H-M   'P 1'
#
loop_
_entity.id
_entity.type
_entity.pdbx_description
1 polymer ?
#
loop_
_entity_poly.entity_id
_entity_poly.type
_entity_poly.pdbx_seq_one_letter_code
_entity_poly.pdbx_strand_id
1 'polypeptide(L)'
;MLPFSRRVAFLLLSSLMIVGCASTPITDPNYQPARGQSGKDVIWIPTPPELVEKMLTMAKVTPQDRVFDLGAGDGIIAIAAAQKFKANAVGIEYNPDMAEFARRKVAEAGVQDKVRIITGDIFKEDFSSANVITMYLLPELNLRLRPTILQMKPGTRVVAHAFTMGDWQADETATAAGATAYLWIVPAPVQGGWSVTFDAGKTARLDLDQTFQNVGGTITLDGRTLPLLGARLRGEDLSFQFRGEGQSVTSFSGKVNGNRLSGTISTDRSAQSLDGRRL
;
A
#
# COMPACT_ATOMS: atom_id res chain seq x y z
N MET A 1 72.47 46.35 8.38
CA MET A 1 71.21 45.85 8.97
C MET A 1 70.20 45.75 7.85
N LEU A 2 69.93 44.53 7.39
CA LEU A 2 69.01 44.22 6.30
C LEU A 2 67.73 43.55 6.90
N PRO A 3 66.51 43.90 6.47
CA PRO A 3 65.34 43.25 6.95
C PRO A 3 65.01 42.02 6.08
N PHE A 4 64.62 40.92 6.76
CA PHE A 4 64.13 39.65 6.23
C PHE A 4 62.76 39.82 5.53
N SER A 5 62.71 39.48 4.25
CA SER A 5 61.41 39.35 3.53
C SER A 5 60.84 37.94 3.69
N ARG A 6 59.67 37.85 4.32
CA ARG A 6 58.88 36.62 4.40
C ARG A 6 58.10 36.38 3.08
N ARG A 7 58.50 35.35 2.34
CA ARG A 7 57.72 34.85 1.21
C ARG A 7 56.61 33.93 1.74
N VAL A 8 55.38 34.35 1.58
CA VAL A 8 54.19 33.53 1.82
C VAL A 8 53.92 32.73 0.55
N ALA A 9 54.03 31.40 0.62
CA ALA A 9 53.65 30.49 -0.45
C ALA A 9 52.16 30.18 -0.35
N PHE A 10 51.37 30.61 -1.33
CA PHE A 10 49.98 30.20 -1.52
C PHE A 10 49.95 28.82 -2.17
N LEU A 11 49.56 27.80 -1.40
CA LEU A 11 49.19 26.49 -1.92
C LEU A 11 47.74 26.55 -2.43
N LEU A 12 47.58 26.58 -3.75
CA LEU A 12 46.31 26.37 -4.43
C LEU A 12 45.95 24.87 -4.37
N LEU A 13 45.00 24.51 -3.49
CA LEU A 13 44.38 23.19 -3.49
C LEU A 13 43.32 23.16 -4.61
N SER A 14 43.68 22.60 -5.76
CA SER A 14 42.68 22.29 -6.82
C SER A 14 41.91 21.07 -6.44
N SER A 15 40.67 21.26 -5.94
CA SER A 15 39.69 20.18 -5.74
C SER A 15 39.19 19.67 -7.10
N LEU A 16 39.66 18.48 -7.49
CA LEU A 16 39.19 17.77 -8.65
C LEU A 16 37.79 17.18 -8.32
N MET A 17 36.72 17.85 -8.79
CA MET A 17 35.37 17.29 -8.76
C MET A 17 35.29 16.15 -9.79
N ILE A 18 35.31 14.93 -9.31
CA ILE A 18 34.93 13.75 -10.12
C ILE A 18 33.43 13.81 -10.31
N VAL A 19 32.97 14.35 -11.42
CA VAL A 19 31.58 14.19 -11.88
C VAL A 19 31.47 12.76 -12.36
N GLY A 20 30.93 11.90 -11.52
CA GLY A 20 30.53 10.55 -11.88
C GLY A 20 29.41 10.63 -12.92
N CYS A 21 29.73 10.41 -14.20
CA CYS A 21 28.72 10.16 -15.23
C CYS A 21 28.01 8.86 -14.87
N ALA A 22 26.80 8.94 -14.30
CA ALA A 22 25.88 7.83 -14.28
C ALA A 22 25.57 7.49 -15.74
N SER A 23 26.13 6.38 -16.26
CA SER A 23 25.82 5.88 -17.60
C SER A 23 24.36 5.47 -17.62
N THR A 24 23.51 6.23 -18.31
CA THR A 24 22.16 5.78 -18.64
C THR A 24 22.27 4.48 -19.45
N PRO A 25 21.52 3.44 -19.14
CA PRO A 25 21.53 2.22 -19.95
C PRO A 25 21.14 2.57 -21.39
N ILE A 26 21.89 2.04 -22.35
CA ILE A 26 21.57 2.19 -23.77
C ILE A 26 20.31 1.37 -24.01
N THR A 27 19.21 2.00 -24.39
CA THR A 27 17.94 1.35 -24.72
C THR A 27 17.76 1.27 -26.22
N ASP A 28 17.06 0.22 -26.70
CA ASP A 28 16.69 0.11 -28.12
C ASP A 28 15.43 0.97 -28.40
N PRO A 29 15.56 2.05 -29.21
CA PRO A 29 14.42 2.90 -29.54
C PRO A 29 13.32 2.17 -30.36
N ASN A 30 13.66 1.07 -31.02
CA ASN A 30 12.74 0.26 -31.80
C ASN A 30 12.19 -0.95 -31.04
N TYR A 31 12.54 -1.08 -29.75
CA TYR A 31 12.10 -2.20 -28.94
C TYR A 31 10.58 -2.31 -28.95
N GLN A 32 10.10 -3.54 -29.24
CA GLN A 32 8.71 -3.96 -29.16
C GLN A 32 8.64 -5.23 -28.32
N PRO A 33 7.87 -5.24 -27.24
CA PRO A 33 7.77 -6.43 -26.40
C PRO A 33 7.01 -7.56 -27.08
N ALA A 34 7.50 -8.77 -26.93
CA ALA A 34 6.79 -9.98 -27.36
C ALA A 34 6.10 -10.63 -26.17
N ARG A 35 4.81 -10.98 -26.32
CA ARG A 35 4.09 -11.72 -25.28
C ARG A 35 4.82 -13.02 -24.93
N GLY A 36 5.06 -13.26 -23.63
CA GLY A 36 5.79 -14.41 -23.14
C GLY A 36 7.31 -14.23 -23.13
N GLN A 37 7.82 -13.05 -23.49
CA GLN A 37 9.26 -12.78 -23.37
C GLN A 37 9.74 -12.86 -21.92
N SER A 38 10.97 -13.29 -21.71
CA SER A 38 11.60 -13.38 -20.41
C SER A 38 11.82 -11.97 -19.83
N GLY A 39 11.36 -11.76 -18.58
CA GLY A 39 11.78 -10.66 -17.74
C GLY A 39 12.89 -11.11 -16.77
N LYS A 40 13.13 -10.34 -15.71
CA LYS A 40 14.09 -10.71 -14.67
C LYS A 40 13.65 -11.95 -13.89
N ASP A 41 12.45 -11.93 -13.36
CA ASP A 41 11.89 -12.96 -12.48
C ASP A 41 10.57 -13.53 -13.00
N VAL A 42 9.96 -12.89 -13.98
CA VAL A 42 8.67 -13.27 -14.60
C VAL A 42 8.70 -13.11 -16.11
N ILE A 43 7.89 -13.89 -16.83
CA ILE A 43 7.61 -13.63 -18.23
C ILE A 43 6.62 -12.46 -18.35
N TRP A 44 6.78 -11.61 -19.37
CA TRP A 44 5.83 -10.53 -19.60
C TRP A 44 4.57 -11.03 -20.31
N ILE A 45 3.42 -10.82 -19.65
CA ILE A 45 2.09 -11.04 -20.21
C ILE A 45 1.25 -9.81 -19.87
N PRO A 46 0.70 -9.07 -20.85
CA PRO A 46 -0.10 -7.90 -20.56
C PRO A 46 -1.41 -8.27 -19.88
N THR A 47 -1.83 -7.46 -18.90
CA THR A 47 -3.15 -7.58 -18.27
C THR A 47 -4.23 -7.14 -19.28
N PRO A 48 -5.32 -7.90 -19.47
CA PRO A 48 -6.42 -7.49 -20.34
C PRO A 48 -7.01 -6.13 -19.92
N PRO A 49 -7.35 -5.23 -20.87
CA PRO A 49 -7.86 -3.90 -20.53
C PRO A 49 -9.10 -3.90 -19.64
N GLU A 50 -9.99 -4.86 -19.82
CA GLU A 50 -11.21 -5.01 -19.01
C GLU A 50 -10.87 -5.40 -17.55
N LEU A 51 -9.82 -6.22 -17.36
CA LEU A 51 -9.34 -6.56 -16.02
C LEU A 51 -8.63 -5.38 -15.37
N VAL A 52 -7.84 -4.60 -16.13
CA VAL A 52 -7.21 -3.36 -15.64
C VAL A 52 -8.28 -2.42 -15.09
N GLU A 53 -9.35 -2.18 -15.83
CA GLU A 53 -10.46 -1.33 -15.38
C GLU A 53 -11.14 -1.92 -14.14
N LYS A 54 -11.35 -3.24 -14.10
CA LYS A 54 -11.92 -3.92 -12.95
C LYS A 54 -11.04 -3.78 -11.71
N MET A 55 -9.72 -3.96 -11.83
CA MET A 55 -8.75 -3.80 -10.74
C MET A 55 -8.79 -2.39 -10.15
N LEU A 56 -8.75 -1.36 -10.98
CA LEU A 56 -8.78 0.04 -10.55
C LEU A 56 -10.13 0.42 -9.93
N THR A 57 -11.24 -0.12 -10.45
CA THR A 57 -12.59 0.07 -9.87
C THR A 57 -12.72 -0.62 -8.52
N MET A 58 -12.24 -1.86 -8.36
CA MET A 58 -12.21 -2.57 -7.07
C MET A 58 -11.43 -1.79 -6.02
N ALA A 59 -10.27 -1.24 -6.41
CA ALA A 59 -9.48 -0.38 -5.55
C ALA A 59 -10.14 0.98 -5.27
N LYS A 60 -11.29 1.28 -5.89
CA LYS A 60 -11.98 2.58 -5.78
C LYS A 60 -11.02 3.74 -6.01
N VAL A 61 -10.22 3.65 -7.08
CA VAL A 61 -9.24 4.67 -7.43
C VAL A 61 -9.94 6.00 -7.69
N THR A 62 -9.37 7.08 -7.15
CA THR A 62 -9.85 8.46 -7.25
C THR A 62 -8.76 9.38 -7.80
N PRO A 63 -9.10 10.61 -8.24
CA PRO A 63 -8.09 11.59 -8.70
C PRO A 63 -7.05 12.00 -7.64
N GLN A 64 -7.35 11.78 -6.35
CA GLN A 64 -6.47 12.09 -5.23
C GLN A 64 -5.48 10.95 -4.93
N ASP A 65 -5.67 9.80 -5.53
CA ASP A 65 -4.82 8.65 -5.29
C ASP A 65 -3.48 8.73 -6.02
N ARG A 66 -2.48 8.13 -5.40
CA ARG A 66 -1.20 7.81 -5.99
C ARG A 66 -1.12 6.29 -6.19
N VAL A 67 -1.21 5.87 -7.44
CA VAL A 67 -1.15 4.46 -7.83
C VAL A 67 0.29 4.07 -8.11
N PHE A 68 0.77 2.97 -7.53
CA PHE A 68 2.05 2.36 -7.89
C PHE A 68 1.81 1.01 -8.55
N ASP A 69 2.35 0.83 -9.75
CA ASP A 69 2.27 -0.41 -10.51
C ASP A 69 3.62 -1.12 -10.45
N LEU A 70 3.67 -2.22 -9.68
CA LEU A 70 4.90 -2.97 -9.41
C LEU A 70 5.11 -4.04 -10.48
N GLY A 71 6.15 -3.87 -11.30
CA GLY A 71 6.35 -4.64 -12.52
C GLY A 71 5.47 -4.11 -13.64
N ALA A 72 5.61 -2.81 -13.95
CA ALA A 72 4.66 -2.08 -14.78
C ALA A 72 4.58 -2.57 -16.24
N GLY A 73 5.56 -3.34 -16.70
CA GLY A 73 5.61 -3.83 -18.07
C GLY A 73 5.47 -2.69 -19.08
N ASP A 74 4.47 -2.76 -19.93
CA ASP A 74 4.17 -1.74 -20.95
C ASP A 74 3.41 -0.51 -20.41
N GLY A 75 3.17 -0.43 -19.11
CA GLY A 75 2.55 0.72 -18.44
C GLY A 75 1.03 0.79 -18.54
N ILE A 76 0.35 -0.25 -19.06
CA ILE A 76 -1.09 -0.24 -19.33
C ILE A 76 -1.92 0.13 -18.08
N ILE A 77 -1.57 -0.37 -16.89
CA ILE A 77 -2.32 -0.10 -15.66
C ILE A 77 -2.11 1.36 -15.21
N ALA A 78 -0.86 1.84 -15.22
CA ALA A 78 -0.54 3.23 -14.87
C ALA A 78 -1.22 4.24 -15.81
N ILE A 79 -1.20 3.96 -17.13
CA ILE A 79 -1.88 4.78 -18.14
C ILE A 79 -3.40 4.80 -17.90
N ALA A 80 -4.00 3.63 -17.64
CA ALA A 80 -5.44 3.54 -17.37
C ALA A 80 -5.84 4.28 -16.08
N ALA A 81 -5.02 4.22 -15.02
CA ALA A 81 -5.24 4.97 -13.79
C ALA A 81 -5.31 6.49 -14.05
N ALA A 82 -4.41 7.01 -14.89
CA ALA A 82 -4.41 8.42 -15.26
C ALA A 82 -5.56 8.80 -16.20
N GLN A 83 -5.79 8.03 -17.25
CA GLN A 83 -6.79 8.36 -18.28
C GLN A 83 -8.22 8.25 -17.75
N LYS A 84 -8.56 7.11 -17.12
CA LYS A 84 -9.93 6.80 -16.71
C LYS A 84 -10.28 7.32 -15.31
N PHE A 85 -9.32 7.29 -14.37
CA PHE A 85 -9.56 7.66 -12.97
C PHE A 85 -8.95 9.00 -12.58
N LYS A 86 -8.18 9.64 -13.48
CA LYS A 86 -7.51 10.94 -13.26
C LYS A 86 -6.47 10.90 -12.12
N ALA A 87 -6.09 9.72 -11.66
CA ALA A 87 -5.10 9.51 -10.61
C ALA A 87 -3.68 9.81 -11.10
N ASN A 88 -2.76 10.07 -10.15
CA ASN A 88 -1.33 10.07 -10.45
C ASN A 88 -0.81 8.64 -10.34
N ALA A 89 0.04 8.22 -11.27
CA ALA A 89 0.55 6.86 -11.28
C ALA A 89 2.08 6.79 -11.46
N VAL A 90 2.69 5.81 -10.82
CA VAL A 90 4.12 5.50 -10.95
C VAL A 90 4.23 4.02 -11.31
N GLY A 91 4.76 3.71 -12.47
CA GLY A 91 5.14 2.35 -12.85
C GLY A 91 6.61 2.08 -12.51
N ILE A 92 6.90 0.96 -11.87
CA ILE A 92 8.27 0.50 -11.63
C ILE A 92 8.52 -0.72 -12.52
N GLU A 93 9.47 -0.62 -13.45
CA GLU A 93 9.81 -1.68 -14.39
C GLU A 93 11.31 -1.95 -14.36
N TYR A 94 11.68 -3.22 -14.24
CA TYR A 94 13.08 -3.61 -14.11
C TYR A 94 13.84 -3.56 -15.42
N ASN A 95 13.21 -3.97 -16.52
CA ASN A 95 13.83 -4.02 -17.84
C ASN A 95 13.90 -2.60 -18.44
N PRO A 96 15.09 -2.06 -18.75
CA PRO A 96 15.24 -0.71 -19.29
C PRO A 96 14.51 -0.48 -20.61
N ASP A 97 14.55 -1.46 -21.53
CA ASP A 97 13.89 -1.35 -22.84
C ASP A 97 12.36 -1.36 -22.71
N MET A 98 11.84 -2.20 -21.82
CA MET A 98 10.41 -2.23 -21.51
C MET A 98 9.98 -0.92 -20.82
N ALA A 99 10.76 -0.41 -19.88
CA ALA A 99 10.49 0.87 -19.23
C ALA A 99 10.47 2.03 -20.23
N GLU A 100 11.39 2.03 -21.22
CA GLU A 100 11.40 3.04 -22.27
C GLU A 100 10.22 2.88 -23.23
N PHE A 101 9.84 1.65 -23.57
CA PHE A 101 8.63 1.37 -24.31
C PHE A 101 7.38 1.89 -23.57
N ALA A 102 7.27 1.64 -22.26
CA ALA A 102 6.19 2.17 -21.45
C ALA A 102 6.16 3.71 -21.44
N ARG A 103 7.32 4.40 -21.37
CA ARG A 103 7.39 5.87 -21.46
C ARG A 103 6.87 6.39 -22.80
N ARG A 104 7.20 5.73 -23.92
CA ARG A 104 6.63 6.07 -25.24
C ARG A 104 5.12 5.94 -25.24
N LYS A 105 4.58 4.84 -24.69
CA LYS A 105 3.12 4.65 -24.55
C LYS A 105 2.45 5.71 -23.66
N VAL A 106 3.11 6.12 -22.58
CA VAL A 106 2.64 7.23 -21.73
C VAL A 106 2.56 8.53 -22.51
N ALA A 107 3.57 8.84 -23.36
CA ALA A 107 3.56 10.03 -24.20
C ALA A 107 2.49 9.95 -25.30
N GLU A 108 2.35 8.82 -25.97
CA GLU A 108 1.29 8.57 -26.97
C GLU A 108 -0.12 8.70 -26.36
N ALA A 109 -0.29 8.27 -25.11
CA ALA A 109 -1.53 8.39 -24.36
C ALA A 109 -1.83 9.82 -23.86
N GLY A 110 -0.88 10.75 -23.96
CA GLY A 110 -1.00 12.14 -23.51
C GLY A 110 -1.15 12.32 -22.00
N VAL A 111 -0.51 11.45 -21.20
CA VAL A 111 -0.65 11.44 -19.72
C VAL A 111 0.68 11.60 -18.96
N GLN A 112 1.71 12.18 -19.61
CA GLN A 112 3.05 12.34 -19.02
C GLN A 112 3.09 13.31 -17.82
N ASP A 113 2.09 14.13 -17.67
CA ASP A 113 1.88 15.00 -16.50
C ASP A 113 1.40 14.21 -15.25
N LYS A 114 0.86 13.01 -15.44
CA LYS A 114 0.27 12.17 -14.38
C LYS A 114 0.98 10.83 -14.21
N VAL A 115 1.67 10.33 -15.22
CA VAL A 115 2.30 9.01 -15.20
C VAL A 115 3.82 9.13 -15.29
N ARG A 116 4.51 8.51 -14.34
CA ARG A 116 5.95 8.37 -14.34
C ARG A 116 6.33 6.89 -14.40
N ILE A 117 7.25 6.51 -15.29
CA ILE A 117 7.85 5.18 -15.33
C ILE A 117 9.29 5.24 -14.82
N ILE A 118 9.57 4.48 -13.77
CA ILE A 118 10.88 4.31 -13.16
C ILE A 118 11.48 3.01 -13.68
N THR A 119 12.72 3.07 -14.18
CA THR A 119 13.51 1.86 -14.42
C THR A 119 14.15 1.47 -13.10
N GLY A 120 13.70 0.37 -12.47
CA GLY A 120 14.15 0.02 -11.13
C GLY A 120 13.69 -1.36 -10.67
N ASP A 121 14.21 -1.74 -9.52
CA ASP A 121 13.87 -3.00 -8.84
C ASP A 121 12.78 -2.74 -7.79
N ILE A 122 11.61 -3.38 -7.93
CA ILE A 122 10.48 -3.25 -6.99
C ILE A 122 10.82 -3.58 -5.53
N PHE A 123 11.93 -4.27 -5.29
CA PHE A 123 12.44 -4.57 -3.94
C PHE A 123 13.40 -3.51 -3.39
N LYS A 124 13.74 -2.50 -4.18
CA LYS A 124 14.68 -1.41 -3.81
C LYS A 124 14.05 -0.03 -3.92
N GLU A 125 13.07 0.13 -4.81
CA GLU A 125 12.37 1.39 -5.01
C GLU A 125 11.39 1.66 -3.86
N ASP A 126 11.28 2.92 -3.47
CA ASP A 126 10.32 3.35 -2.44
C ASP A 126 8.94 3.61 -3.04
N PHE A 127 7.98 2.79 -2.65
CA PHE A 127 6.56 2.94 -2.96
C PHE A 127 5.68 3.19 -1.72
N SER A 128 6.28 3.54 -0.57
CA SER A 128 5.58 3.76 0.70
C SER A 128 4.51 4.85 0.65
N SER A 129 4.62 5.78 -0.30
CA SER A 129 3.66 6.85 -0.52
C SER A 129 2.43 6.45 -1.36
N ALA A 130 2.30 5.18 -1.76
CA ALA A 130 1.16 4.70 -2.52
C ALA A 130 -0.13 4.70 -1.70
N ASN A 131 -1.23 5.13 -2.33
CA ASN A 131 -2.58 4.88 -1.83
C ASN A 131 -3.13 3.57 -2.40
N VAL A 132 -2.67 3.22 -3.62
CA VAL A 132 -3.03 2.01 -4.34
C VAL A 132 -1.77 1.37 -4.90
N ILE A 133 -1.64 0.05 -4.72
CA ILE A 133 -0.65 -0.78 -5.40
C ILE A 133 -1.38 -1.68 -6.38
N THR A 134 -0.84 -1.78 -7.59
CA THR A 134 -1.24 -2.79 -8.58
C THR A 134 -0.04 -3.68 -8.91
N MET A 135 -0.29 -4.96 -9.20
CA MET A 135 0.75 -5.90 -9.56
C MET A 135 0.22 -7.08 -10.38
N TYR A 136 1.06 -7.57 -11.27
CA TYR A 136 0.89 -8.86 -11.94
C TYR A 136 2.20 -9.64 -11.87
N LEU A 137 2.45 -10.21 -10.72
CA LEU A 137 3.70 -10.88 -10.36
C LEU A 137 3.42 -12.33 -9.94
N LEU A 138 4.46 -13.19 -10.00
CA LEU A 138 4.35 -14.57 -9.52
C LEU A 138 4.12 -14.62 -7.99
N PRO A 139 3.53 -15.72 -7.47
CA PRO A 139 3.22 -15.88 -6.05
C PRO A 139 4.42 -15.62 -5.13
N GLU A 140 5.60 -16.08 -5.52
CA GLU A 140 6.83 -15.92 -4.73
C GLU A 140 7.22 -14.45 -4.56
N LEU A 141 7.01 -13.63 -5.60
CA LEU A 141 7.30 -12.20 -5.54
C LEU A 141 6.26 -11.47 -4.69
N ASN A 142 4.98 -11.85 -4.79
CA ASN A 142 3.92 -11.33 -3.95
C ASN A 142 4.22 -11.61 -2.46
N LEU A 143 4.63 -12.84 -2.12
CA LEU A 143 5.02 -13.23 -0.77
C LEU A 143 6.24 -12.45 -0.27
N ARG A 144 7.20 -12.18 -1.14
CA ARG A 144 8.39 -11.39 -0.81
C ARG A 144 8.07 -9.91 -0.60
N LEU A 145 7.10 -9.34 -1.33
CA LEU A 145 6.63 -7.95 -1.15
C LEU A 145 5.72 -7.77 0.06
N ARG A 146 4.99 -8.81 0.46
CA ARG A 146 3.97 -8.77 1.52
C ARG A 146 4.44 -8.13 2.83
N PRO A 147 5.63 -8.42 3.39
CA PRO A 147 6.10 -7.78 4.61
C PRO A 147 6.22 -6.25 4.48
N THR A 148 6.72 -5.76 3.34
CA THR A 148 6.82 -4.31 3.05
C THR A 148 5.44 -3.69 2.90
N ILE A 149 4.54 -4.36 2.18
CA ILE A 149 3.16 -3.90 1.98
C ILE A 149 2.41 -3.80 3.30
N LEU A 150 2.56 -4.78 4.21
CA LEU A 150 1.91 -4.76 5.53
C LEU A 150 2.40 -3.64 6.45
N GLN A 151 3.55 -3.04 6.17
CA GLN A 151 4.07 -1.87 6.89
C GLN A 151 3.59 -0.53 6.32
N MET A 152 2.88 -0.55 5.21
CA MET A 152 2.33 0.66 4.61
C MET A 152 1.19 1.24 5.46
N LYS A 153 0.77 2.45 5.13
CA LYS A 153 -0.33 3.11 5.82
C LYS A 153 -1.58 2.23 5.79
N PRO A 154 -2.22 1.98 6.95
CA PRO A 154 -3.50 1.29 6.99
C PRO A 154 -4.52 1.93 6.04
N GLY A 155 -5.27 1.10 5.33
CA GLY A 155 -6.17 1.56 4.27
C GLY A 155 -5.54 1.63 2.89
N THR A 156 -4.22 1.44 2.73
CA THR A 156 -3.60 1.23 1.41
C THR A 156 -4.25 0.02 0.73
N ARG A 157 -4.66 0.20 -0.52
CA ARG A 157 -5.37 -0.81 -1.32
C ARG A 157 -4.38 -1.49 -2.26
N VAL A 158 -4.37 -2.81 -2.26
CA VAL A 158 -3.44 -3.63 -3.06
C VAL A 158 -4.25 -4.53 -3.96
N VAL A 159 -4.05 -4.44 -5.26
CA VAL A 159 -4.77 -5.27 -6.23
C VAL A 159 -3.79 -6.07 -7.05
N ALA A 160 -3.97 -7.40 -7.06
CA ALA A 160 -3.16 -8.30 -7.88
C ALA A 160 -4.00 -8.98 -8.96
N HIS A 161 -3.43 -9.08 -10.16
CA HIS A 161 -3.92 -9.94 -11.22
C HIS A 161 -3.47 -11.39 -10.96
N ALA A 162 -4.37 -12.34 -11.01
CA ALA A 162 -4.20 -13.80 -10.99
C ALA A 162 -3.65 -14.42 -9.69
N PHE A 163 -2.69 -13.81 -9.01
CA PHE A 163 -1.96 -14.47 -7.93
C PHE A 163 -2.22 -13.83 -6.57
N THR A 164 -2.32 -14.69 -5.55
CA THR A 164 -2.62 -14.32 -4.17
C THR A 164 -1.35 -13.97 -3.37
N MET A 165 -1.55 -13.61 -2.10
CA MET A 165 -0.49 -13.35 -1.11
C MET A 165 -0.38 -14.46 -0.04
N GLY A 166 -0.53 -15.72 -0.48
CA GLY A 166 -0.46 -16.88 0.41
C GLY A 166 -1.63 -16.90 1.40
N ASP A 167 -1.32 -16.98 2.69
CA ASP A 167 -2.29 -17.04 3.80
C ASP A 167 -2.97 -15.71 4.12
N TRP A 168 -2.49 -14.58 3.58
CA TRP A 168 -3.24 -13.32 3.64
C TRP A 168 -4.41 -13.37 2.65
N GLN A 169 -5.59 -13.69 3.14
CA GLN A 169 -6.80 -13.78 2.33
C GLN A 169 -7.20 -12.42 1.75
N ALA A 170 -7.66 -12.40 0.51
CA ALA A 170 -8.16 -11.19 -0.13
C ALA A 170 -9.47 -10.70 0.52
N ASP A 171 -9.61 -9.38 0.67
CA ASP A 171 -10.84 -8.75 1.12
C ASP A 171 -11.96 -8.82 0.07
N GLU A 172 -11.57 -8.84 -1.23
CA GLU A 172 -12.49 -8.90 -2.36
C GLU A 172 -11.84 -9.63 -3.54
N THR A 173 -12.65 -10.35 -4.30
CA THR A 173 -12.23 -11.04 -5.53
C THR A 173 -13.22 -10.73 -6.64
N ALA A 174 -12.72 -10.49 -7.85
CA ALA A 174 -13.53 -10.27 -9.03
C ALA A 174 -12.90 -10.85 -10.29
N THR A 175 -13.72 -11.11 -11.30
CA THR A 175 -13.26 -11.61 -12.60
C THR A 175 -13.65 -10.67 -13.73
N ALA A 176 -12.78 -10.56 -14.73
CA ALA A 176 -13.06 -9.90 -16.01
C ALA A 176 -12.15 -10.50 -17.08
N ALA A 177 -12.63 -10.57 -18.31
CA ALA A 177 -11.90 -11.12 -19.46
C ALA A 177 -11.28 -12.52 -19.20
N GLY A 178 -11.96 -13.38 -18.41
CA GLY A 178 -11.47 -14.72 -18.10
C GLY A 178 -10.32 -14.77 -17.09
N ALA A 179 -9.97 -13.65 -16.45
CA ALA A 179 -8.91 -13.55 -15.46
C ALA A 179 -9.45 -13.02 -14.12
N THR A 180 -8.73 -13.29 -13.03
CA THR A 180 -9.14 -12.95 -11.68
C THR A 180 -8.29 -11.82 -11.10
N ALA A 181 -8.92 -10.89 -10.40
CA ALA A 181 -8.25 -9.88 -9.58
C ALA A 181 -8.60 -10.08 -8.12
N TYR A 182 -7.61 -9.83 -7.26
CA TYR A 182 -7.71 -9.91 -5.79
C TYR A 182 -7.39 -8.56 -5.18
N LEU A 183 -8.20 -8.11 -4.23
CA LEU A 183 -7.99 -6.87 -3.47
C LEU A 183 -7.69 -7.19 -2.02
N TRP A 184 -6.66 -6.56 -1.47
CA TRP A 184 -6.37 -6.47 -0.04
C TRP A 184 -6.35 -5.02 0.40
N ILE A 185 -6.76 -4.78 1.64
CA ILE A 185 -6.64 -3.49 2.29
C ILE A 185 -5.71 -3.64 3.48
N VAL A 186 -4.60 -2.90 3.49
CA VAL A 186 -3.61 -2.98 4.56
C VAL A 186 -4.31 -2.67 5.90
N PRO A 187 -4.33 -3.63 6.85
CA PRO A 187 -5.01 -3.45 8.12
C PRO A 187 -4.18 -2.61 9.09
N ALA A 188 -4.84 -1.85 9.96
CA ALA A 188 -4.18 -1.24 11.08
C ALA A 188 -3.64 -2.30 12.06
N PRO A 189 -2.47 -2.11 12.68
CA PRO A 189 -1.99 -3.00 13.72
C PRO A 189 -2.78 -2.78 15.00
N VAL A 190 -3.69 -3.70 15.34
CA VAL A 190 -4.58 -3.58 16.51
C VAL A 190 -4.26 -4.57 17.63
N GLN A 191 -3.43 -5.58 17.40
CA GLN A 191 -3.07 -6.61 18.36
C GLN A 191 -2.57 -6.02 19.69
N GLY A 192 -3.02 -6.61 20.81
CA GLY A 192 -2.60 -6.27 22.18
C GLY A 192 -3.68 -5.59 23.00
N GLY A 193 -3.29 -5.10 24.16
CA GLY A 193 -4.18 -4.48 25.14
C GLY A 193 -4.47 -3.02 24.84
N TRP A 194 -5.71 -2.62 25.08
CA TRP A 194 -6.20 -1.25 24.96
C TRP A 194 -7.00 -0.88 26.21
N SER A 195 -6.77 0.33 26.74
CA SER A 195 -7.65 0.95 27.71
C SER A 195 -8.68 1.78 26.95
N VAL A 196 -9.95 1.49 27.09
CA VAL A 196 -11.05 2.21 26.44
C VAL A 196 -11.92 2.90 27.47
N THR A 197 -12.37 4.10 27.16
CA THR A 197 -13.25 4.92 28.03
C THR A 197 -14.51 5.26 27.26
N PHE A 198 -15.66 5.08 27.89
CA PHE A 198 -16.98 5.43 27.36
C PHE A 198 -17.91 5.81 28.53
N ASP A 199 -19.03 6.43 28.23
CA ASP A 199 -20.09 6.77 29.17
C ASP A 199 -19.59 7.42 30.48
N ALA A 200 -19.49 8.74 30.50
CA ALA A 200 -19.18 9.53 31.69
C ALA A 200 -17.94 9.05 32.51
N GLY A 201 -16.98 8.42 31.81
CA GLY A 201 -15.72 7.99 32.42
C GLY A 201 -15.65 6.51 32.80
N LYS A 202 -16.62 5.67 32.39
CA LYS A 202 -16.47 4.22 32.50
C LYS A 202 -15.29 3.74 31.67
N THR A 203 -14.47 2.88 32.23
CA THR A 203 -13.31 2.30 31.58
C THR A 203 -13.45 0.79 31.41
N ALA A 204 -12.91 0.26 30.33
CA ALA A 204 -12.80 -1.16 30.09
C ALA A 204 -11.41 -1.47 29.52
N ARG A 205 -10.98 -2.73 29.66
CA ARG A 205 -9.83 -3.27 28.99
C ARG A 205 -10.29 -4.07 27.76
N LEU A 206 -9.75 -3.72 26.61
CA LEU A 206 -9.98 -4.46 25.35
C LEU A 206 -8.65 -5.15 25.01
N ASP A 207 -8.68 -6.48 24.88
CA ASP A 207 -7.54 -7.29 24.45
C ASP A 207 -7.85 -7.88 23.07
N LEU A 208 -7.03 -7.54 22.07
CA LEU A 208 -7.24 -7.92 20.67
C LEU A 208 -6.16 -8.88 20.19
N ASP A 209 -6.58 -9.93 19.53
CA ASP A 209 -5.76 -10.85 18.74
C ASP A 209 -5.94 -10.51 17.26
N GLN A 210 -4.85 -10.58 16.47
CA GLN A 210 -4.88 -10.21 15.07
C GLN A 210 -4.04 -11.14 14.20
N THR A 211 -4.63 -11.60 13.10
CA THR A 211 -3.92 -12.23 11.98
C THR A 211 -4.38 -11.54 10.70
N PHE A 212 -3.54 -10.66 10.14
CA PHE A 212 -3.88 -9.74 9.04
C PHE A 212 -5.13 -8.90 9.36
N GLN A 213 -6.21 -8.98 8.54
CA GLN A 213 -7.48 -8.31 8.80
C GLN A 213 -8.42 -9.08 9.74
N ASN A 214 -8.07 -10.31 10.10
CA ASN A 214 -8.87 -11.11 11.02
C ASN A 214 -8.55 -10.72 12.45
N VAL A 215 -9.57 -10.31 13.18
CA VAL A 215 -9.47 -9.82 14.57
C VAL A 215 -10.43 -10.59 15.46
N GLY A 216 -9.95 -10.93 16.65
CA GLY A 216 -10.73 -11.48 17.74
C GLY A 216 -10.29 -10.85 19.05
N GLY A 217 -10.79 -11.38 20.16
CA GLY A 217 -10.36 -10.95 21.48
C GLY A 217 -11.48 -10.84 22.50
N THR A 218 -11.22 -10.06 23.56
CA THR A 218 -12.14 -9.89 24.69
C THR A 218 -12.21 -8.45 25.16
N ILE A 219 -13.34 -8.11 25.79
CA ILE A 219 -13.48 -6.87 26.56
C ILE A 219 -13.74 -7.20 28.04
N THR A 220 -12.99 -6.60 28.93
CA THR A 220 -13.17 -6.72 30.38
C THR A 220 -13.80 -5.44 30.92
N LEU A 221 -15.04 -5.55 31.41
CA LEU A 221 -15.85 -4.46 31.95
C LEU A 221 -16.38 -4.86 33.32
N ASP A 222 -16.22 -4.01 34.33
CA ASP A 222 -16.68 -4.24 35.71
C ASP A 222 -16.24 -5.62 36.26
N GLY A 223 -14.98 -6.03 35.97
CA GLY A 223 -14.40 -7.31 36.37
C GLY A 223 -14.88 -8.55 35.59
N ARG A 224 -15.74 -8.38 34.59
CA ARG A 224 -16.20 -9.48 33.73
C ARG A 224 -15.51 -9.41 32.37
N THR A 225 -14.95 -10.53 31.95
CA THR A 225 -14.35 -10.68 30.62
C THR A 225 -15.36 -11.31 29.66
N LEU A 226 -15.66 -10.62 28.57
CA LEU A 226 -16.64 -10.97 27.57
C LEU A 226 -15.97 -11.16 26.21
N PRO A 227 -16.30 -12.22 25.43
CA PRO A 227 -15.74 -12.41 24.11
C PRO A 227 -16.30 -11.38 23.13
N LEU A 228 -15.44 -10.95 22.19
CA LEU A 228 -15.88 -10.15 21.05
C LEU A 228 -16.58 -11.05 20.02
N LEU A 229 -17.66 -10.54 19.45
CA LEU A 229 -18.47 -11.22 18.44
C LEU A 229 -18.39 -10.44 17.14
N GLY A 230 -18.21 -11.14 16.02
CA GLY A 230 -18.22 -10.53 14.68
C GLY A 230 -17.20 -9.41 14.49
N ALA A 231 -16.06 -9.50 15.16
CA ALA A 231 -15.00 -8.50 15.02
C ALA A 231 -14.50 -8.45 13.58
N ARG A 232 -14.35 -7.23 13.06
CA ARG A 232 -13.90 -6.96 11.69
C ARG A 232 -12.95 -5.77 11.68
N LEU A 233 -11.89 -5.91 10.90
CA LEU A 233 -10.92 -4.84 10.65
C LEU A 233 -10.76 -4.66 9.15
N ARG A 234 -10.98 -3.44 8.65
CA ARG A 234 -10.76 -3.10 7.25
C ARG A 234 -10.01 -1.78 7.16
N GLY A 235 -8.71 -1.86 6.88
CA GLY A 235 -7.84 -0.70 6.99
C GLY A 235 -7.80 -0.18 8.42
N GLU A 236 -8.25 1.04 8.65
CA GLU A 236 -8.37 1.67 9.97
C GLU A 236 -9.72 1.37 10.66
N ASP A 237 -10.72 0.88 9.91
CA ASP A 237 -12.08 0.69 10.43
C ASP A 237 -12.17 -0.61 11.23
N LEU A 238 -12.42 -0.49 12.54
CA LEU A 238 -12.61 -1.59 13.48
C LEU A 238 -14.06 -1.62 13.96
N SER A 239 -14.70 -2.79 13.91
CA SER A 239 -16.01 -3.00 14.48
C SER A 239 -16.08 -4.35 15.20
N PHE A 240 -16.87 -4.43 16.27
CA PHE A 240 -17.14 -5.65 17.00
C PHE A 240 -18.42 -5.51 17.82
N GLN A 241 -18.90 -6.63 18.35
CA GLN A 241 -20.01 -6.70 19.29
C GLN A 241 -19.60 -7.49 20.54
N PHE A 242 -20.33 -7.32 21.62
CA PHE A 242 -20.26 -8.18 22.80
C PHE A 242 -21.63 -8.21 23.50
N ARG A 243 -21.85 -9.21 24.35
CA ARG A 243 -23.10 -9.32 25.12
C ARG A 243 -22.87 -8.88 26.56
N GLY A 244 -23.53 -7.81 26.94
CA GLY A 244 -23.53 -7.28 28.30
C GLY A 244 -24.50 -8.02 29.24
N GLU A 245 -24.85 -7.37 30.36
CA GLU A 245 -25.84 -7.88 31.29
C GLU A 245 -27.21 -8.02 30.61
N GLY A 246 -27.96 -9.06 31.00
CA GLY A 246 -29.28 -9.34 30.45
C GLY A 246 -29.28 -9.72 28.96
N GLN A 247 -28.13 -10.18 28.41
CA GLN A 247 -27.96 -10.57 27.02
C GLN A 247 -28.13 -9.42 26.00
N SER A 248 -28.11 -8.17 26.45
CA SER A 248 -28.13 -7.01 25.55
C SER A 248 -26.88 -7.00 24.67
N VAL A 249 -27.06 -6.80 23.35
CA VAL A 249 -25.96 -6.65 22.41
C VAL A 249 -25.46 -5.22 22.44
N THR A 250 -24.16 -5.07 22.66
CA THR A 250 -23.46 -3.80 22.54
C THR A 250 -22.55 -3.86 21.32
N SER A 251 -22.62 -2.86 20.45
CA SER A 251 -21.85 -2.79 19.20
C SER A 251 -20.89 -1.63 19.25
N PHE A 252 -19.67 -1.85 18.79
CA PHE A 252 -18.67 -0.81 18.55
C PHE A 252 -18.42 -0.67 17.06
N SER A 253 -18.26 0.59 16.60
CA SER A 253 -17.75 0.93 15.26
C SER A 253 -16.88 2.18 15.36
N GLY A 254 -15.66 2.12 14.86
CA GLY A 254 -14.70 3.22 14.97
C GLY A 254 -13.45 3.02 14.14
N LYS A 255 -12.47 3.90 14.38
CA LYS A 255 -11.19 3.92 13.68
C LYS A 255 -10.03 3.75 14.63
N VAL A 256 -8.99 3.08 14.10
CA VAL A 256 -7.69 2.94 14.76
C VAL A 256 -6.68 3.82 14.03
N ASN A 257 -6.02 4.71 14.76
CA ASN A 257 -4.95 5.54 14.26
C ASN A 257 -3.73 5.44 15.20
N GLY A 258 -2.77 4.62 14.83
CA GLY A 258 -1.61 4.29 15.65
C GLY A 258 -2.02 3.71 17.02
N ASN A 259 -1.73 4.42 18.09
CA ASN A 259 -2.05 4.01 19.46
C ASN A 259 -3.39 4.55 19.98
N ARG A 260 -4.24 5.08 19.11
CA ARG A 260 -5.56 5.61 19.45
C ARG A 260 -6.66 4.84 18.74
N LEU A 261 -7.73 4.58 19.48
CA LEU A 261 -8.99 4.03 19.01
C LEU A 261 -10.08 5.05 19.31
N SER A 262 -10.91 5.39 18.35
CA SER A 262 -12.04 6.30 18.56
C SER A 262 -13.22 5.85 17.73
N GLY A 263 -14.42 6.01 18.29
CA GLY A 263 -15.64 5.61 17.59
C GLY A 263 -16.89 5.74 18.46
N THR A 264 -17.90 4.98 18.07
CA THR A 264 -19.19 4.94 18.75
C THR A 264 -19.44 3.55 19.29
N ILE A 265 -19.86 3.48 20.55
CA ILE A 265 -20.42 2.29 21.16
C ILE A 265 -21.94 2.47 21.31
N SER A 266 -22.71 1.47 20.93
CA SER A 266 -24.16 1.57 20.88
C SER A 266 -24.83 0.32 21.42
N THR A 267 -25.98 0.52 22.07
CA THR A 267 -26.96 -0.49 22.46
C THR A 267 -28.29 -0.20 21.75
N ASP A 268 -29.28 -1.03 21.96
CA ASP A 268 -30.65 -0.79 21.43
C ASP A 268 -31.27 0.54 21.93
N ARG A 269 -30.74 1.13 22.99
CA ARG A 269 -31.33 2.30 23.69
C ARG A 269 -30.48 3.57 23.61
N SER A 270 -29.20 3.45 23.34
CA SER A 270 -28.25 4.58 23.42
C SER A 270 -27.06 4.38 22.51
N ALA A 271 -26.46 5.51 22.08
CA ALA A 271 -25.16 5.55 21.43
C ALA A 271 -24.31 6.63 22.09
N GLN A 272 -23.03 6.35 22.27
CA GLN A 272 -22.07 7.25 22.92
C GLN A 272 -20.67 7.11 22.32
N SER A 273 -19.82 8.09 22.55
CA SER A 273 -18.43 8.02 22.10
C SER A 273 -17.64 7.01 22.92
N LEU A 274 -16.68 6.37 22.26
CA LEU A 274 -15.65 5.55 22.88
C LEU A 274 -14.30 6.04 22.38
N ASP A 275 -13.41 6.30 23.33
CA ASP A 275 -12.02 6.62 23.10
C ASP A 275 -11.12 5.59 23.77
N GLY A 276 -10.05 5.18 23.08
CA GLY A 276 -9.13 4.18 23.57
C GLY A 276 -7.67 4.52 23.30
N ARG A 277 -6.82 3.99 24.13
CA ARG A 277 -5.36 4.05 23.99
C ARG A 277 -4.75 2.68 24.18
N ARG A 278 -3.74 2.38 23.39
CA ARG A 278 -2.93 1.17 23.54
C ARG A 278 -2.21 1.18 24.88
N LEU A 279 -2.18 0.04 25.56
CA LEU A 279 -1.50 -0.18 26.85
C LEU A 279 -0.01 -0.49 26.65
#